data_765ae837344869addd49bc2b6e769963
#
_entry.id   765ae837344869addd49bc2b6e769963
#
_cell.length_a   1.000
_cell.length_b   1.000
_cell.length_c   1.000
_cell.angle_alpha   90.00
_cell.angle_beta   90.00
_cell.angle_gamma   90.00
#
_symmetry.space_group_name_H-M   'P 1'
#
loop_
_entity.id
_entity.type
_entity.pdbx_description
1 polymer ?
#
loop_
_entity_poly.entity_id
_entity_poly.type
_entity_poly.pdbx_seq_one_letter_code
_entity_poly.pdbx_strand_id
1 'polypeptide(L)'
;AQIQAGLGIAVDDVAASEVVLVTMMPDDSQSIAAAGNTAAVRDGHNLVIEALKKSRQAGDVFGDTRYLNGEILYPYVGLPDAIPMDAGNYDPRLGTPLYDQTVVLLGTVIAKSTELAAAGVPVRTVTLLITDGGDYGSTRATAKEVRALVADMVAQENHVVAAMGISDGTTDFKKVFREMGIADRWILTPGNTTSEIRKAFQVFSQSAAAVSAGAWAGGFGN
;
A
#
# COMPACT_ATOMS: atom_id res chain seq x y z
N ALA A 1 11.32 -10.45 12.20
CA ALA A 1 11.33 -9.17 12.94
C ALA A 1 10.52 -8.08 12.21
N GLN A 2 10.76 -7.83 10.90
CA GLN A 2 10.08 -6.75 10.14
C GLN A 2 8.56 -6.97 10.01
N ILE A 3 8.12 -8.20 9.72
CA ILE A 3 6.67 -8.54 9.66
C ILE A 3 6.04 -8.28 11.03
N GLN A 4 6.65 -8.78 12.10
CA GLN A 4 6.14 -8.63 13.45
C GLN A 4 5.98 -7.16 13.89
N ALA A 5 6.91 -6.29 13.48
CA ALA A 5 6.84 -4.86 13.80
C ALA A 5 5.66 -4.14 13.12
N GLY A 6 5.14 -4.68 11.99
CA GLY A 6 4.00 -4.11 11.27
C GLY A 6 2.62 -4.56 11.79
N LEU A 7 2.52 -5.51 12.73
CA LEU A 7 1.22 -6.06 13.15
C LEU A 7 0.34 -5.07 13.93
N GLY A 8 0.93 -4.11 14.62
CA GLY A 8 0.21 -2.99 15.24
C GLY A 8 -0.81 -3.39 16.31
N ILE A 9 -2.05 -2.90 16.18
CA ILE A 9 -3.12 -3.09 17.17
C ILE A 9 -3.36 -4.58 17.50
N ALA A 10 -3.56 -4.89 18.77
CA ALA A 10 -3.90 -6.25 19.21
C ALA A 10 -5.34 -6.61 18.80
N VAL A 11 -5.59 -7.89 18.55
CA VAL A 11 -6.91 -8.38 18.14
C VAL A 11 -7.98 -8.08 19.19
N ASP A 12 -7.64 -8.21 20.47
CA ASP A 12 -8.55 -7.96 21.59
C ASP A 12 -9.01 -6.51 21.68
N ASP A 13 -8.29 -5.57 21.03
CA ASP A 13 -8.63 -4.15 20.98
C ASP A 13 -9.51 -3.80 19.77
N VAL A 14 -9.82 -4.77 18.89
CA VAL A 14 -10.64 -4.58 17.70
C VAL A 14 -12.12 -4.78 18.04
N ALA A 15 -12.87 -3.68 18.07
CA ALA A 15 -14.31 -3.70 18.35
C ALA A 15 -15.20 -3.86 17.09
N ALA A 16 -14.61 -3.91 15.92
CA ALA A 16 -15.33 -3.97 14.64
C ALA A 16 -15.85 -5.39 14.34
N SER A 17 -17.04 -5.47 13.74
CA SER A 17 -17.63 -6.73 13.28
C SER A 17 -17.03 -7.24 11.95
N GLU A 18 -16.39 -6.38 11.18
CA GLU A 18 -15.62 -6.64 9.98
C GLU A 18 -14.51 -5.60 9.91
N VAL A 19 -13.33 -5.98 9.44
CA VAL A 19 -12.16 -5.10 9.36
C VAL A 19 -11.68 -4.93 7.93
N VAL A 20 -11.29 -3.73 7.57
CA VAL A 20 -10.55 -3.43 6.35
C VAL A 20 -9.15 -2.96 6.69
N LEU A 21 -8.15 -3.70 6.26
CA LEU A 21 -6.74 -3.32 6.37
C LEU A 21 -6.32 -2.54 5.12
N VAL A 22 -5.97 -1.28 5.29
CA VAL A 22 -5.41 -0.45 4.21
C VAL A 22 -3.92 -0.26 4.45
N THR A 23 -3.11 -0.79 3.54
CA THR A 23 -1.65 -0.79 3.67
C THR A 23 -1.02 -0.02 2.53
N MET A 24 -0.14 0.92 2.83
CA MET A 24 0.58 1.68 1.83
C MET A 24 2.09 1.55 1.99
N MET A 25 2.80 1.42 0.86
CA MET A 25 4.27 1.42 0.82
C MET A 25 4.77 2.49 -0.15
N PRO A 26 4.91 3.74 0.33
CA PRO A 26 5.53 4.80 -0.43
C PRO A 26 7.03 4.57 -0.63
N ASP A 27 7.50 4.84 -1.83
CA ASP A 27 8.92 4.83 -2.17
C ASP A 27 9.64 6.01 -1.49
N ASP A 28 10.69 5.69 -0.75
CA ASP A 28 11.62 6.64 -0.10
C ASP A 28 13.01 6.61 -0.74
N SER A 29 13.08 6.23 -2.03
CA SER A 29 14.31 6.23 -2.81
C SER A 29 14.74 7.64 -3.24
N GLN A 30 16.03 7.77 -3.55
CA GLN A 30 16.61 9.03 -3.98
C GLN A 30 15.96 9.59 -5.27
N SER A 31 15.45 8.74 -6.16
CA SER A 31 14.79 9.15 -7.41
C SER A 31 13.55 10.01 -7.15
N ILE A 32 12.74 9.68 -6.15
CA ILE A 32 11.59 10.49 -5.72
C ILE A 32 11.99 11.93 -5.41
N ALA A 33 13.09 12.13 -4.66
CA ALA A 33 13.59 13.46 -4.35
C ALA A 33 14.19 14.15 -5.57
N ALA A 34 14.97 13.44 -6.38
CA ALA A 34 15.61 13.97 -7.59
C ALA A 34 14.58 14.42 -8.64
N ALA A 35 13.44 13.72 -8.74
CA ALA A 35 12.32 14.09 -9.60
C ALA A 35 11.43 15.21 -9.02
N GLY A 36 11.68 15.67 -7.78
CA GLY A 36 10.86 16.67 -7.11
C GLY A 36 9.49 16.18 -6.61
N ASN A 37 9.30 14.86 -6.51
CA ASN A 37 8.02 14.23 -6.19
C ASN A 37 7.76 14.05 -4.69
N THR A 38 8.72 14.38 -3.82
CA THR A 38 8.63 14.19 -2.36
C THR A 38 7.32 14.75 -1.77
N ALA A 39 7.00 16.00 -2.09
CA ALA A 39 5.78 16.63 -1.60
C ALA A 39 4.51 15.97 -2.17
N ALA A 40 4.52 15.60 -3.47
CA ALA A 40 3.36 14.99 -4.12
C ALA A 40 3.03 13.60 -3.55
N VAL A 41 4.03 12.78 -3.24
CA VAL A 41 3.86 11.47 -2.60
C VAL A 41 3.35 11.63 -1.18
N ARG A 42 3.98 12.50 -0.38
CA ARG A 42 3.56 12.82 0.98
C ARG A 42 2.11 13.29 1.06
N ASP A 43 1.77 14.30 0.26
CA ASP A 43 0.44 14.90 0.26
C ASP A 43 -0.61 13.92 -0.28
N GLY A 44 -0.22 13.05 -1.23
CA GLY A 44 -1.04 11.98 -1.74
C GLY A 44 -1.36 10.91 -0.70
N HIS A 45 -0.37 10.47 0.06
CA HIS A 45 -0.58 9.57 1.21
C HIS A 45 -1.58 10.16 2.20
N ASN A 46 -1.34 11.41 2.64
CA ASN A 46 -2.21 12.09 3.59
C ASN A 46 -3.64 12.26 3.07
N LEU A 47 -3.79 12.51 1.76
CA LEU A 47 -5.11 12.60 1.11
C LEU A 47 -5.88 11.28 1.25
N VAL A 48 -5.23 10.12 1.07
CA VAL A 48 -5.88 8.81 1.23
C VAL A 48 -6.37 8.64 2.67
N ILE A 49 -5.51 8.87 3.66
CA ILE A 49 -5.87 8.73 5.08
C ILE A 49 -7.03 9.66 5.46
N GLU A 50 -6.97 10.93 5.04
CA GLU A 50 -8.04 11.88 5.33
C GLU A 50 -9.37 11.55 4.62
N ALA A 51 -9.32 10.95 3.43
CA ALA A 51 -10.52 10.48 2.73
C ALA A 51 -11.14 9.29 3.47
N LEU A 52 -10.34 8.35 3.94
CA LEU A 52 -10.79 7.19 4.70
C LEU A 52 -11.36 7.59 6.08
N LYS A 53 -10.74 8.54 6.79
CA LYS A 53 -11.27 9.10 8.05
C LYS A 53 -12.69 9.68 7.90
N LYS A 54 -13.01 10.20 6.71
CA LYS A 54 -14.33 10.78 6.40
C LYS A 54 -15.35 9.76 5.89
N SER A 55 -14.93 8.51 5.67
CA SER A 55 -15.85 7.45 5.25
C SER A 55 -16.78 7.02 6.38
N ARG A 56 -17.94 6.45 6.03
CA ARG A 56 -18.90 5.94 7.02
C ARG A 56 -18.36 4.76 7.80
N GLN A 57 -17.41 4.02 7.22
CA GLN A 57 -16.77 2.83 7.79
C GLN A 57 -15.43 3.14 8.43
N ALA A 58 -15.13 4.41 8.74
CA ALA A 58 -13.83 4.81 9.28
C ALA A 58 -13.44 4.04 10.58
N GLY A 59 -14.42 3.63 11.39
CA GLY A 59 -14.19 2.84 12.59
C GLY A 59 -13.76 1.39 12.33
N ASP A 60 -14.03 0.87 11.13
CA ASP A 60 -13.72 -0.51 10.74
C ASP A 60 -12.42 -0.58 9.90
N VAL A 61 -11.77 0.56 9.64
CA VAL A 61 -10.57 0.66 8.81
C VAL A 61 -9.33 0.85 9.68
N PHE A 62 -8.34 -0.02 9.48
CA PHE A 62 -7.01 0.10 10.09
C PHE A 62 -5.97 0.36 9.02
N GLY A 63 -5.13 1.37 9.26
CA GLY A 63 -4.05 1.77 8.36
C GLY A 63 -2.69 1.27 8.82
N ASP A 64 -1.85 0.88 7.88
CA ASP A 64 -0.41 0.64 8.05
C ASP A 64 0.33 1.39 6.95
N THR A 65 1.42 2.06 7.29
CA THR A 65 2.32 2.66 6.31
C THR A 65 3.76 2.31 6.64
N ARG A 66 4.41 1.71 5.66
CA ARG A 66 5.82 1.36 5.66
C ARG A 66 6.48 1.93 4.41
N TYR A 67 7.65 2.53 4.54
CA TYR A 67 8.44 2.97 3.40
C TYR A 67 9.10 1.81 2.67
N LEU A 68 9.42 2.02 1.40
CA LEU A 68 10.02 0.99 0.54
C LEU A 68 11.35 0.44 1.09
N ASN A 69 12.08 1.21 1.87
CA ASN A 69 13.30 0.74 2.53
C ASN A 69 13.08 0.10 3.91
N GLY A 70 11.81 -0.11 4.30
CA GLY A 70 11.43 -0.95 5.45
C GLY A 70 11.22 -0.20 6.76
N GLU A 71 11.41 1.12 6.80
CA GLU A 71 11.02 1.94 7.94
C GLU A 71 9.49 2.00 8.05
N ILE A 72 8.96 1.87 9.26
CA ILE A 72 7.53 1.88 9.53
C ILE A 72 7.15 3.26 10.05
N LEU A 73 6.30 3.97 9.29
CA LEU A 73 5.75 5.24 9.75
C LEU A 73 4.75 5.00 10.89
N TYR A 74 3.86 4.05 10.70
CA TYR A 74 3.00 3.49 11.76
C TYR A 74 2.57 2.07 11.36
N PRO A 75 2.52 1.13 12.33
CA PRO A 75 1.97 -0.21 12.12
C PRO A 75 0.44 -0.13 12.07
N TYR A 76 -0.27 -1.24 11.91
CA TYR A 76 -1.73 -1.21 11.91
C TYR A 76 -2.30 -0.52 13.14
N VAL A 77 -2.95 0.62 12.89
CA VAL A 77 -3.65 1.45 13.88
C VAL A 77 -5.01 1.88 13.33
N GLY A 78 -5.93 2.24 14.21
CA GLY A 78 -7.15 2.92 13.80
C GLY A 78 -6.84 4.23 13.07
N LEU A 79 -7.65 4.62 12.10
CA LEU A 79 -7.38 5.82 11.30
C LEU A 79 -7.15 7.12 12.10
N PRO A 80 -7.83 7.37 13.26
CA PRO A 80 -7.52 8.54 14.07
C PRO A 80 -6.07 8.62 14.53
N ASP A 81 -5.43 7.47 14.76
CA ASP A 81 -4.05 7.35 15.25
C ASP A 81 -3.02 7.27 14.12
N ALA A 82 -3.46 7.25 12.85
CA ALA A 82 -2.56 7.24 11.70
C ALA A 82 -1.75 8.54 11.64
N ILE A 83 -0.43 8.41 11.67
CA ILE A 83 0.51 9.53 11.64
C ILE A 83 0.57 10.11 10.22
N PRO A 84 0.35 11.41 10.02
CA PRO A 84 0.52 12.01 8.70
C PRO A 84 1.99 12.03 8.29
N MET A 85 2.24 11.83 6.99
CA MET A 85 3.58 12.07 6.43
C MET A 85 3.89 13.56 6.43
N ASP A 86 5.08 13.93 6.86
CA ASP A 86 5.59 15.30 6.85
C ASP A 86 7.07 15.36 6.45
N ALA A 87 7.67 16.52 6.47
CA ALA A 87 9.08 16.70 6.10
C ALA A 87 10.06 16.14 7.15
N GLY A 88 9.60 15.84 8.35
CA GLY A 88 10.43 15.26 9.42
C GLY A 88 10.44 13.73 9.42
N ASN A 89 9.43 13.08 8.84
CA ASN A 89 9.30 11.62 8.82
C ASN A 89 9.34 11.00 7.42
N TYR A 90 9.42 11.78 6.33
CA TYR A 90 9.58 11.30 4.98
C TYR A 90 10.69 12.06 4.24
N ASP A 91 11.84 11.40 4.12
CA ASP A 91 13.06 11.95 3.51
C ASP A 91 13.63 10.94 2.49
N PRO A 92 13.18 10.98 1.22
CA PRO A 92 13.61 10.05 0.18
C PRO A 92 15.09 10.23 -0.19
N ARG A 93 15.92 9.21 0.12
CA ARG A 93 17.37 9.21 -0.14
C ARG A 93 18.01 7.82 -0.23
N LEU A 94 17.19 6.78 -0.21
CA LEU A 94 17.65 5.39 -0.14
C LEU A 94 17.56 4.70 -1.50
N GLY A 95 17.70 3.38 -1.53
CA GLY A 95 17.56 2.56 -2.74
C GLY A 95 16.12 2.10 -2.98
N THR A 96 15.92 1.21 -3.95
CA THR A 96 14.58 0.71 -4.35
C THR A 96 14.54 -0.83 -4.26
N PRO A 97 14.65 -1.46 -3.06
CA PRO A 97 14.57 -2.92 -2.91
C PRO A 97 13.11 -3.41 -3.03
N LEU A 98 12.51 -3.18 -4.22
CA LEU A 98 11.08 -3.34 -4.47
C LEU A 98 10.57 -4.74 -4.15
N TYR A 99 11.27 -5.79 -4.62
CA TYR A 99 10.81 -7.17 -4.42
C TYR A 99 10.98 -7.61 -2.97
N ASP A 100 12.12 -7.34 -2.35
CA ASP A 100 12.40 -7.71 -0.96
C ASP A 100 11.35 -7.09 -0.02
N GLN A 101 11.07 -5.81 -0.17
CA GLN A 101 10.13 -5.10 0.70
C GLN A 101 8.66 -5.40 0.38
N THR A 102 8.33 -5.69 -0.88
CA THR A 102 6.99 -6.18 -1.22
C THR A 102 6.69 -7.51 -0.53
N VAL A 103 7.63 -8.45 -0.49
CA VAL A 103 7.45 -9.71 0.24
C VAL A 103 7.24 -9.46 1.74
N VAL A 104 7.99 -8.56 2.35
CA VAL A 104 7.82 -8.19 3.77
C VAL A 104 6.46 -7.54 4.02
N LEU A 105 6.05 -6.61 3.16
CA LEU A 105 4.76 -5.93 3.26
C LEU A 105 3.59 -6.91 3.16
N LEU A 106 3.56 -7.71 2.08
CA LEU A 106 2.49 -8.69 1.86
C LEU A 106 2.48 -9.76 2.96
N GLY A 107 3.64 -10.17 3.45
CA GLY A 107 3.75 -11.03 4.62
C GLY A 107 3.14 -10.42 5.89
N THR A 108 3.29 -9.10 6.09
CA THR A 108 2.65 -8.37 7.20
C THR A 108 1.13 -8.36 7.04
N VAL A 109 0.63 -8.08 5.83
CA VAL A 109 -0.81 -8.10 5.51
C VAL A 109 -1.42 -9.47 5.79
N ILE A 110 -0.78 -10.55 5.30
CA ILE A 110 -1.23 -11.94 5.51
C ILE A 110 -1.23 -12.27 7.01
N ALA A 111 -0.15 -11.97 7.72
CA ALA A 111 -0.04 -12.28 9.14
C ALA A 111 -1.14 -11.58 9.95
N LYS A 112 -1.41 -10.30 9.68
CA LYS A 112 -2.46 -9.54 10.37
C LYS A 112 -3.85 -10.02 10.01
N SER A 113 -4.13 -10.27 8.74
CA SER A 113 -5.43 -10.78 8.31
C SER A 113 -5.72 -12.17 8.88
N THR A 114 -4.71 -13.04 8.96
CA THR A 114 -4.82 -14.37 9.56
C THR A 114 -5.07 -14.28 11.08
N GLU A 115 -4.38 -13.39 11.77
CA GLU A 115 -4.56 -13.15 13.21
C GLU A 115 -6.01 -12.74 13.52
N LEU A 116 -6.57 -11.76 12.78
CA LEU A 116 -7.94 -11.31 12.94
C LEU A 116 -8.96 -12.39 12.56
N ALA A 117 -8.76 -13.09 11.45
CA ALA A 117 -9.64 -14.17 11.02
C ALA A 117 -9.67 -15.34 12.02
N ALA A 118 -8.53 -15.67 12.64
CA ALA A 118 -8.47 -16.67 13.71
C ALA A 118 -9.27 -16.30 14.96
N ALA A 119 -9.45 -15.00 15.20
CA ALA A 119 -10.33 -14.47 16.26
C ALA A 119 -11.80 -14.33 15.83
N GLY A 120 -12.15 -14.79 14.61
CA GLY A 120 -13.51 -14.74 14.09
C GLY A 120 -13.91 -13.39 13.49
N VAL A 121 -12.95 -12.49 13.24
CA VAL A 121 -13.21 -11.19 12.61
C VAL A 121 -13.00 -11.30 11.08
N PRO A 122 -14.03 -11.11 10.25
CA PRO A 122 -13.88 -11.07 8.81
C PRO A 122 -12.96 -9.90 8.39
N VAL A 123 -12.03 -10.18 7.48
CA VAL A 123 -11.02 -9.19 7.06
C VAL A 123 -10.99 -9.06 5.56
N ARG A 124 -10.95 -7.83 5.07
CA ARG A 124 -10.57 -7.47 3.71
C ARG A 124 -9.31 -6.64 3.72
N THR A 125 -8.51 -6.73 2.68
CA THR A 125 -7.28 -5.95 2.61
C THR A 125 -7.14 -5.22 1.29
N VAL A 126 -6.61 -3.99 1.35
CA VAL A 126 -6.23 -3.20 0.18
C VAL A 126 -4.80 -2.73 0.39
N THR A 127 -3.90 -3.21 -0.46
CA THR A 127 -2.47 -2.86 -0.41
C THR A 127 -2.10 -2.03 -1.62
N LEU A 128 -1.36 -0.93 -1.41
CA LEU A 128 -0.83 -0.07 -2.48
C LEU A 128 0.70 0.01 -2.38
N LEU A 129 1.37 -0.44 -3.44
CA LEU A 129 2.79 -0.21 -3.68
C LEU A 129 2.94 1.08 -4.49
N ILE A 130 3.87 1.97 -4.11
CA ILE A 130 4.12 3.23 -4.80
C ILE A 130 5.61 3.32 -5.07
N THR A 131 6.01 3.48 -6.34
CA THR A 131 7.42 3.63 -6.73
C THR A 131 7.54 4.50 -7.99
N ASP A 132 8.71 5.12 -8.19
CA ASP A 132 9.10 5.81 -9.42
C ASP A 132 10.25 5.09 -10.15
N GLY A 133 10.53 3.83 -9.79
CA GLY A 133 11.58 3.03 -10.41
C GLY A 133 11.27 1.54 -10.43
N GLY A 134 12.08 0.80 -11.18
CA GLY A 134 12.15 -0.66 -11.11
C GLY A 134 12.91 -1.12 -9.86
N ASP A 135 12.99 -2.43 -9.67
CA ASP A 135 13.77 -2.98 -8.56
C ASP A 135 15.25 -2.63 -8.68
N TYR A 136 15.79 -2.06 -7.62
CA TYR A 136 17.22 -1.80 -7.48
C TYR A 136 17.66 -2.03 -6.04
N GLY A 137 18.25 -3.21 -5.83
CA GLY A 137 18.81 -3.55 -4.52
C GLY A 137 18.15 -4.72 -3.79
N SER A 138 17.13 -5.37 -4.36
CA SER A 138 16.64 -6.64 -3.83
C SER A 138 17.70 -7.73 -3.93
N THR A 139 17.88 -8.47 -2.84
CA THR A 139 18.90 -9.52 -2.73
C THR A 139 18.33 -10.86 -2.26
N ARG A 140 17.09 -10.90 -1.82
CA ARG A 140 16.42 -12.07 -1.20
C ARG A 140 15.21 -12.52 -1.99
N ALA A 141 14.51 -11.61 -2.65
CA ALA A 141 13.32 -11.90 -3.41
C ALA A 141 13.47 -11.47 -4.87
N THR A 142 12.70 -12.11 -5.73
CA THR A 142 12.57 -11.83 -7.16
C THR A 142 11.12 -11.52 -7.51
N ALA A 143 10.86 -10.96 -8.70
CA ALA A 143 9.49 -10.73 -9.18
C ALA A 143 8.66 -12.03 -9.17
N LYS A 144 9.28 -13.20 -9.40
CA LYS A 144 8.61 -14.51 -9.39
C LYS A 144 8.09 -14.87 -8.01
N GLU A 145 8.85 -14.61 -6.95
CA GLU A 145 8.44 -14.89 -5.58
C GLU A 145 7.33 -13.94 -5.12
N VAL A 146 7.42 -12.65 -5.48
CA VAL A 146 6.34 -11.69 -5.28
C VAL A 146 5.08 -12.14 -6.00
N ARG A 147 5.20 -12.58 -7.26
CA ARG A 147 4.08 -13.07 -8.06
C ARG A 147 3.37 -14.27 -7.43
N ALA A 148 4.12 -15.21 -6.90
CA ALA A 148 3.54 -16.37 -6.22
C ALA A 148 2.71 -15.93 -4.99
N LEU A 149 3.27 -15.03 -4.18
CA LEU A 149 2.60 -14.49 -3.00
C LEU A 149 1.33 -13.69 -3.36
N VAL A 150 1.40 -12.84 -4.38
CA VAL A 150 0.23 -12.10 -4.88
C VAL A 150 -0.85 -13.06 -5.39
N ALA A 151 -0.48 -14.12 -6.11
CA ALA A 151 -1.43 -15.11 -6.62
C ALA A 151 -2.15 -15.84 -5.47
N ASP A 152 -1.43 -16.24 -4.43
CA ASP A 152 -2.00 -16.89 -3.25
C ASP A 152 -2.96 -15.96 -2.48
N MET A 153 -2.62 -14.67 -2.37
CA MET A 153 -3.49 -13.67 -1.74
C MET A 153 -4.77 -13.44 -2.54
N VAL A 154 -4.65 -13.24 -3.85
CA VAL A 154 -5.80 -12.98 -4.74
C VAL A 154 -6.74 -14.17 -4.80
N ALA A 155 -6.23 -15.41 -4.71
CA ALA A 155 -7.03 -16.61 -4.68
C ALA A 155 -7.95 -16.72 -3.43
N GLN A 156 -7.66 -15.99 -2.37
CA GLN A 156 -8.48 -15.92 -1.15
C GLN A 156 -9.68 -14.97 -1.29
N GLU A 157 -9.76 -14.20 -2.37
CA GLU A 157 -10.86 -13.27 -2.71
C GLU A 157 -11.12 -12.15 -1.69
N ASN A 158 -10.30 -12.00 -0.67
CA ASN A 158 -10.40 -10.94 0.34
C ASN A 158 -9.21 -9.97 0.31
N HIS A 159 -8.31 -10.11 -0.66
CA HIS A 159 -7.13 -9.27 -0.83
C HIS A 159 -7.15 -8.53 -2.16
N VAL A 160 -6.87 -7.21 -2.12
CA VAL A 160 -6.52 -6.40 -3.28
C VAL A 160 -5.07 -5.98 -3.16
N VAL A 161 -4.28 -6.30 -4.18
CA VAL A 161 -2.90 -5.79 -4.32
C VAL A 161 -2.86 -4.87 -5.52
N ALA A 162 -2.54 -3.61 -5.26
CA ALA A 162 -2.49 -2.54 -6.24
C ALA A 162 -1.09 -1.91 -6.29
N ALA A 163 -0.76 -1.29 -7.41
CA ALA A 163 0.49 -0.58 -7.58
C ALA A 163 0.31 0.75 -8.32
N MET A 164 1.15 1.72 -7.97
CA MET A 164 1.27 3.01 -8.62
C MET A 164 2.73 3.22 -9.05
N GLY A 165 2.96 3.32 -10.35
CA GLY A 165 4.26 3.66 -10.93
C GLY A 165 4.27 5.10 -11.41
N ILE A 166 4.98 5.99 -10.70
CA ILE A 166 5.13 7.39 -11.08
C ILE A 166 6.16 7.45 -12.22
N SER A 167 5.77 8.02 -13.36
CA SER A 167 6.62 8.00 -14.56
C SER A 167 7.99 8.64 -14.34
N ASP A 168 9.04 7.89 -14.58
CA ASP A 168 10.44 8.36 -14.71
C ASP A 168 10.84 8.63 -16.17
N GLY A 169 9.89 8.44 -17.12
CA GLY A 169 10.09 8.58 -18.54
C GLY A 169 10.74 7.37 -19.23
N THR A 170 11.14 6.34 -18.49
CA THR A 170 11.89 5.18 -19.02
C THR A 170 11.32 3.84 -18.61
N THR A 171 10.82 3.69 -17.39
CA THR A 171 10.35 2.43 -16.83
C THR A 171 8.96 2.06 -17.34
N ASP A 172 8.80 0.86 -17.88
CA ASP A 172 7.50 0.28 -18.17
C ASP A 172 6.90 -0.34 -16.88
N PHE A 173 6.24 0.50 -16.10
CA PHE A 173 5.64 0.09 -14.82
C PHE A 173 4.57 -0.98 -14.99
N LYS A 174 3.81 -0.97 -16.09
CA LYS A 174 2.83 -2.05 -16.33
C LYS A 174 3.52 -3.40 -16.45
N LYS A 175 4.66 -3.43 -17.14
CA LYS A 175 5.46 -4.65 -17.27
C LYS A 175 6.01 -5.07 -15.89
N VAL A 176 6.64 -4.16 -15.15
CA VAL A 176 7.19 -4.45 -13.80
C VAL A 176 6.12 -5.05 -12.90
N PHE A 177 4.97 -4.41 -12.78
CA PHE A 177 3.92 -4.88 -11.87
C PHE A 177 3.21 -6.15 -12.35
N ARG A 178 3.08 -6.36 -13.66
CA ARG A 178 2.59 -7.65 -14.22
C ARG A 178 3.54 -8.81 -13.91
N GLU A 179 4.84 -8.58 -13.97
CA GLU A 179 5.85 -9.56 -13.57
C GLU A 179 5.74 -9.92 -12.08
N MET A 180 5.35 -8.96 -11.23
CA MET A 180 5.02 -9.16 -9.82
C MET A 180 3.63 -9.78 -9.59
N GLY A 181 2.84 -10.05 -10.63
CA GLY A 181 1.51 -10.68 -10.52
C GLY A 181 0.35 -9.72 -10.28
N ILE A 182 0.58 -8.41 -10.31
CA ILE A 182 -0.47 -7.41 -10.11
C ILE A 182 -1.27 -7.27 -11.40
N ALA A 183 -2.60 -7.41 -11.31
CA ALA A 183 -3.49 -7.29 -12.46
C ALA A 183 -3.59 -5.85 -12.95
N ASP A 184 -3.68 -5.66 -14.27
CA ASP A 184 -3.72 -4.34 -14.94
C ASP A 184 -4.76 -3.39 -14.36
N ARG A 185 -5.92 -3.92 -13.98
CA ARG A 185 -7.00 -3.15 -13.36
C ARG A 185 -6.63 -2.53 -12.02
N TRP A 186 -5.56 -2.98 -11.40
CA TRP A 186 -5.02 -2.50 -10.13
C TRP A 186 -3.69 -1.75 -10.29
N ILE A 187 -3.33 -1.35 -11.52
CA ILE A 187 -2.11 -0.61 -11.80
C ILE A 187 -2.46 0.82 -12.22
N LEU A 188 -1.90 1.80 -11.53
CA LEU A 188 -1.91 3.21 -11.89
C LEU A 188 -0.54 3.62 -12.40
N THR A 189 -0.51 4.36 -13.51
CA THR A 189 0.74 4.88 -14.09
C THR A 189 0.60 6.39 -14.36
N PRO A 190 0.53 7.23 -13.31
CA PRO A 190 0.49 8.67 -13.49
C PRO A 190 1.77 9.18 -14.13
N GLY A 191 1.67 10.31 -14.84
CA GLY A 191 2.83 11.09 -15.22
C GLY A 191 3.56 11.67 -14.00
N ASN A 192 4.58 12.48 -14.26
CA ASN A 192 5.48 13.04 -13.24
C ASN A 192 5.05 14.46 -12.79
N THR A 193 3.79 14.79 -12.84
CA THR A 193 3.29 16.06 -12.32
C THR A 193 2.56 15.86 -11.00
N THR A 194 2.66 16.82 -10.11
CA THR A 194 1.93 16.82 -8.83
C THR A 194 0.44 16.56 -9.01
N SER A 195 -0.17 17.12 -10.08
CA SER A 195 -1.59 16.96 -10.39
C SER A 195 -1.93 15.51 -10.75
N GLU A 196 -1.12 14.85 -11.59
CA GLU A 196 -1.35 13.46 -12.01
C GLU A 196 -1.13 12.49 -10.86
N ILE A 197 -0.07 12.69 -10.07
CA ILE A 197 0.21 11.90 -8.87
C ILE A 197 -0.96 12.03 -7.89
N ARG A 198 -1.42 13.24 -7.60
CA ARG A 198 -2.57 13.49 -6.72
C ARG A 198 -3.85 12.81 -7.23
N LYS A 199 -4.11 12.87 -8.54
CA LYS A 199 -5.26 12.20 -9.15
C LYS A 199 -5.20 10.68 -8.98
N ALA A 200 -4.02 10.07 -9.12
CA ALA A 200 -3.83 8.65 -8.89
C ALA A 200 -4.13 8.25 -7.42
N PHE A 201 -3.66 9.03 -6.45
CA PHE A 201 -4.03 8.82 -5.05
C PHE A 201 -5.52 8.99 -4.78
N GLN A 202 -6.21 9.94 -5.46
CA GLN A 202 -7.66 10.08 -5.37
C GLN A 202 -8.39 8.85 -5.88
N VAL A 203 -7.96 8.28 -7.01
CA VAL A 203 -8.52 7.03 -7.56
C VAL A 203 -8.34 5.88 -6.57
N PHE A 204 -7.15 5.74 -5.99
CA PHE A 204 -6.89 4.72 -4.96
C PHE A 204 -7.79 4.92 -3.73
N SER A 205 -7.90 6.15 -3.21
CA SER A 205 -8.72 6.43 -2.02
C SER A 205 -10.20 6.09 -2.23
N GLN A 206 -10.74 6.36 -3.42
CA GLN A 206 -12.11 5.99 -3.79
C GLN A 206 -12.29 4.46 -3.82
N SER A 207 -11.32 3.73 -4.37
CA SER A 207 -11.35 2.28 -4.42
C SER A 207 -11.23 1.65 -3.02
N ALA A 208 -10.35 2.17 -2.17
CA ALA A 208 -10.21 1.72 -0.79
C ALA A 208 -11.49 1.98 0.03
N ALA A 209 -12.12 3.14 -0.14
CA ALA A 209 -13.40 3.46 0.48
C ALA A 209 -14.54 2.58 -0.05
N ALA A 210 -14.55 2.21 -1.33
CA ALA A 210 -15.52 1.28 -1.89
C ALA A 210 -15.37 -0.13 -1.30
N VAL A 211 -14.15 -0.63 -1.16
CA VAL A 211 -13.87 -1.92 -0.51
C VAL A 211 -14.33 -1.90 0.95
N SER A 212 -14.09 -0.81 1.69
CA SER A 212 -14.55 -0.67 3.07
C SER A 212 -16.08 -0.63 3.18
N ALA A 213 -16.78 -0.15 2.14
CA ALA A 213 -18.23 -0.17 2.07
C ALA A 213 -18.82 -1.52 1.58
N GLY A 214 -18.00 -2.56 1.44
CA GLY A 214 -18.46 -3.88 0.99
C GLY A 214 -18.56 -4.05 -0.52
N ALA A 215 -18.23 -3.02 -1.30
CA ALA A 215 -18.20 -3.11 -2.74
C ALA A 215 -16.82 -3.56 -3.22
N TRP A 216 -16.72 -4.78 -3.73
CA TRP A 216 -15.52 -5.18 -4.47
C TRP A 216 -15.45 -4.37 -5.76
N ALA A 217 -14.60 -3.37 -5.80
CA ALA A 217 -14.34 -2.65 -7.04
C ALA A 217 -13.71 -3.61 -8.07
N GLY A 218 -14.20 -3.59 -9.30
CA GLY A 218 -13.66 -4.40 -10.40
C GLY A 218 -12.25 -3.96 -10.84
N GLY A 219 -11.73 -2.89 -10.25
CA GLY A 219 -10.44 -2.23 -10.55
C GLY A 219 -10.52 -0.72 -10.38
N PHE A 220 -9.42 -0.03 -10.67
CA PHE A 220 -9.39 1.43 -10.71
C PHE A 220 -10.22 1.97 -11.91
N GLY A 221 -11.31 2.66 -11.64
CA GLY A 221 -12.04 3.40 -12.67
C GLY A 221 -13.13 2.64 -13.44
N ASN A 222 -13.71 1.62 -12.86
CA ASN A 222 -14.97 1.00 -13.34
C ASN A 222 -16.12 1.29 -12.39
#